data_7d63cdb2ee74038bfff0ea5c201e50c1
#
_entry.id   7d63cdb2ee74038bfff0ea5c201e50c1
#
_cell.length_a   1.000
_cell.length_b   1.000
_cell.length_c   1.000
_cell.angle_alpha   90.00
_cell.angle_beta   90.00
_cell.angle_gamma   90.00
#
_symmetry.space_group_name_H-M   'P 1'
#
loop_
_entity.id
_entity.type
_entity.pdbx_description
1 polymer ?
#
loop_
_entity_poly.entity_id
_entity_poly.type
_entity_poly.pdbx_seq_one_letter_code
_entity_poly.pdbx_strand_id
1 'polypeptide(L)'
;MDLSYFWFEEEDIFDLLNSTVGIEKESLRIDQDGSLSQHSHKHGGFGNRSFHPYIQTDFADVQLELVTPPSASADELSAWLQALHQISATAFEDDFIWPSSMPGQIPDDRDQIKIAQLEDPIEYNYRAHLVDTYGKDVQLISGIHFNLELNPKLVKSRCASWG
;
A
#
# COMPACT_ATOMS: atom_id res chain seq x y z
N MET A 1 -15.33 28.19 3.30
CA MET A 1 -16.01 26.89 3.31
C MET A 1 -16.69 26.82 4.66
N ASP A 2 -18.01 26.82 4.69
CA ASP A 2 -18.80 26.80 5.94
C ASP A 2 -18.75 25.38 6.48
N LEU A 3 -18.09 25.17 7.63
CA LEU A 3 -17.94 23.88 8.28
C LEU A 3 -19.17 23.53 9.15
N SER A 4 -20.20 24.38 9.16
CA SER A 4 -21.42 24.15 9.96
C SER A 4 -22.22 22.91 9.52
N TYR A 5 -21.88 22.33 8.37
CA TYR A 5 -22.53 21.12 7.84
C TYR A 5 -21.99 19.80 8.40
N PHE A 6 -20.94 19.82 9.23
CA PHE A 6 -20.33 18.61 9.80
C PHE A 6 -20.56 18.50 11.29
N TRP A 7 -21.80 18.65 11.74
CA TRP A 7 -22.14 18.32 13.11
C TRP A 7 -22.37 16.81 13.25
N PHE A 8 -21.52 16.16 14.07
CA PHE A 8 -21.76 14.82 14.55
C PHE A 8 -22.51 14.91 15.86
N GLU A 9 -23.62 14.21 15.99
CA GLU A 9 -24.34 14.06 17.25
C GLU A 9 -23.66 12.99 18.11
N GLU A 10 -23.94 12.93 19.40
CA GLU A 10 -23.36 11.92 20.29
C GLU A 10 -23.55 10.48 19.77
N GLU A 11 -24.67 10.21 19.14
CA GLU A 11 -25.05 8.92 18.55
C GLU A 11 -24.15 8.58 17.35
N ASP A 12 -23.69 9.56 16.58
CA ASP A 12 -22.80 9.37 15.43
C ASP A 12 -21.41 8.95 15.87
N ILE A 13 -20.97 9.34 17.07
CA ILE A 13 -19.64 8.98 17.59
C ILE A 13 -19.51 7.47 17.74
N PHE A 14 -20.57 6.78 18.21
CA PHE A 14 -20.57 5.33 18.30
C PHE A 14 -20.48 4.66 16.92
N ASP A 15 -21.21 5.17 15.94
CA ASP A 15 -21.16 4.63 14.58
C ASP A 15 -19.81 4.95 13.91
N LEU A 16 -19.19 6.08 14.21
CA LEU A 16 -17.84 6.41 13.74
C LEU A 16 -16.79 5.47 14.36
N LEU A 17 -16.88 5.20 15.66
CA LEU A 17 -15.98 4.27 16.37
C LEU A 17 -16.15 2.80 15.92
N ASN A 18 -17.30 2.47 15.32
CA ASN A 18 -17.54 1.15 14.71
C ASN A 18 -17.17 1.10 13.21
N SER A 19 -16.43 2.08 12.72
CA SER A 19 -15.84 2.06 11.39
C SER A 19 -14.65 1.10 11.33
N THR A 20 -14.28 0.67 10.12
CA THR A 20 -13.11 -0.20 9.93
C THR A 20 -11.98 0.53 9.23
N VAL A 21 -10.75 0.12 9.51
CA VAL A 21 -9.55 0.65 8.88
C VAL A 21 -8.77 -0.48 8.22
N GLY A 22 -8.30 -0.26 7.01
CA GLY A 22 -7.27 -1.06 6.37
C GLY A 22 -5.95 -0.29 6.31
N ILE A 23 -4.83 -0.99 6.29
CA ILE A 23 -3.50 -0.41 6.12
C ILE A 23 -2.88 -0.97 4.85
N GLU A 24 -2.37 -0.09 4.00
CA GLU A 24 -1.46 -0.42 2.91
C GLU A 24 -0.10 0.17 3.26
N LYS A 25 0.92 -0.67 3.32
CA LYS A 25 2.28 -0.24 3.61
C LYS A 25 3.21 -0.62 2.48
N GLU A 26 3.79 0.38 1.87
CA GLU A 26 4.81 0.22 0.84
C GLU A 26 6.21 0.16 1.45
N SER A 27 7.12 -0.55 0.80
CA SER A 27 8.53 -0.60 1.15
C SER A 27 9.35 -1.10 -0.03
N LEU A 28 10.52 -0.50 -0.25
CA LEU A 28 11.48 -1.02 -1.22
C LEU A 28 12.17 -2.27 -0.68
N ARG A 29 12.50 -3.21 -1.55
CA ARG A 29 13.43 -4.29 -1.25
C ARG A 29 14.83 -3.87 -1.68
N ILE A 30 15.78 -4.09 -0.81
CA ILE A 30 17.19 -3.79 -1.02
C ILE A 30 18.03 -5.05 -0.79
N ASP A 31 19.19 -5.11 -1.43
CA ASP A 31 20.20 -6.14 -1.19
C ASP A 31 21.09 -5.80 0.03
N GLN A 32 22.09 -6.64 0.27
CA GLN A 32 23.03 -6.48 1.39
C GLN A 32 23.87 -5.22 1.31
N ASP A 33 24.07 -4.67 0.13
CA ASP A 33 24.86 -3.45 -0.10
C ASP A 33 24.00 -2.18 0.04
N GLY A 34 22.67 -2.35 0.24
CA GLY A 34 21.70 -1.25 0.31
C GLY A 34 21.22 -0.75 -1.05
N SER A 35 21.62 -1.39 -2.13
CA SER A 35 21.13 -1.11 -3.48
C SER A 35 19.72 -1.71 -3.68
N LEU A 36 18.95 -1.21 -4.64
CA LEU A 36 17.65 -1.80 -4.97
C LEU A 36 17.82 -3.25 -5.42
N SER A 37 17.08 -4.16 -4.79
CA SER A 37 17.06 -5.58 -5.17
C SER A 37 16.69 -5.73 -6.65
N GLN A 38 17.34 -6.68 -7.31
CA GLN A 38 17.02 -7.04 -8.69
C GLN A 38 16.18 -8.32 -8.79
N HIS A 39 15.86 -8.94 -7.65
CA HIS A 39 14.95 -10.07 -7.60
C HIS A 39 13.54 -9.63 -7.94
N SER A 40 12.88 -10.38 -8.82
CA SER A 40 11.46 -10.08 -9.15
C SER A 40 10.54 -10.39 -7.97
N HIS A 41 9.36 -9.79 -7.95
CA HIS A 41 8.33 -10.10 -6.93
C HIS A 41 7.99 -11.60 -6.92
N LYS A 42 8.00 -12.25 -8.08
CA LYS A 42 7.74 -13.70 -8.20
C LYS A 42 8.78 -14.57 -7.48
N HIS A 43 9.98 -14.03 -7.22
CA HIS A 43 11.03 -14.74 -6.48
C HIS A 43 10.57 -15.12 -5.07
N GLY A 44 9.79 -14.29 -4.41
CA GLY A 44 9.20 -14.58 -3.09
C GLY A 44 8.12 -15.66 -3.08
N GLY A 45 7.79 -16.24 -4.24
CA GLY A 45 6.81 -17.33 -4.31
C GLY A 45 5.34 -16.91 -4.18
N PHE A 46 5.05 -15.61 -4.12
CA PHE A 46 3.67 -15.08 -3.99
C PHE A 46 2.87 -15.16 -5.30
N GLY A 47 3.52 -15.56 -6.39
CA GLY A 47 2.87 -15.68 -7.69
C GLY A 47 2.60 -14.31 -8.34
N ASN A 48 1.45 -14.19 -8.97
CA ASN A 48 1.04 -12.95 -9.58
C ASN A 48 0.41 -12.02 -8.55
N ARG A 49 0.91 -10.77 -8.47
CA ARG A 49 0.39 -9.75 -7.57
C ARG A 49 -1.12 -9.52 -7.68
N SER A 50 -1.66 -9.64 -8.88
CA SER A 50 -3.10 -9.41 -9.14
C SER A 50 -4.01 -10.41 -8.42
N PHE A 51 -3.48 -11.53 -7.95
CA PHE A 51 -4.24 -12.59 -7.28
C PHE A 51 -3.88 -12.76 -5.81
N HIS A 52 -2.85 -12.07 -5.33
CA HIS A 52 -2.50 -12.11 -3.90
C HIS A 52 -3.10 -10.89 -3.20
N PRO A 53 -4.07 -11.08 -2.28
CA PRO A 53 -4.84 -9.96 -1.72
C PRO A 53 -4.06 -9.11 -0.71
N TYR A 54 -2.92 -9.60 -0.19
CA TYR A 54 -2.23 -8.99 0.95
C TYR A 54 -0.78 -8.62 0.69
N ILE A 55 -0.12 -9.26 -0.28
CA ILE A 55 1.28 -9.03 -0.60
C ILE A 55 1.38 -8.77 -2.10
N GLN A 56 1.60 -7.53 -2.46
CA GLN A 56 1.57 -7.04 -3.83
C GLN A 56 2.84 -6.23 -4.14
N THR A 57 2.86 -5.63 -5.31
CA THR A 57 3.82 -4.58 -5.67
C THR A 57 3.05 -3.31 -5.98
N ASP A 58 3.61 -2.16 -5.63
CA ASP A 58 3.04 -0.90 -6.06
C ASP A 58 3.50 -0.54 -7.48
N PHE A 59 4.32 0.49 -7.66
CA PHE A 59 4.80 0.93 -8.96
C PHE A 59 5.91 0.05 -9.52
N ALA A 60 6.94 -0.21 -8.72
CA ALA A 60 8.12 -0.98 -9.12
C ALA A 60 8.01 -2.44 -8.66
N ASP A 61 8.62 -3.34 -9.44
CA ASP A 61 8.67 -4.78 -9.09
C ASP A 61 9.40 -5.03 -7.75
N VAL A 62 10.29 -4.12 -7.38
CA VAL A 62 11.04 -4.11 -6.13
C VAL A 62 10.28 -3.43 -4.98
N GLN A 63 9.20 -2.73 -5.25
CA GLN A 63 8.40 -2.00 -4.27
C GLN A 63 7.28 -2.90 -3.75
N LEU A 64 7.54 -3.49 -2.58
CA LEU A 64 6.60 -4.35 -1.87
C LEU A 64 5.46 -3.51 -1.30
N GLU A 65 4.24 -3.97 -1.47
CA GLU A 65 3.03 -3.40 -0.90
C GLU A 65 2.32 -4.45 -0.03
N LEU A 66 2.15 -4.14 1.24
CA LEU A 66 1.50 -4.99 2.23
C LEU A 66 0.13 -4.42 2.58
N VAL A 67 -0.91 -5.17 2.27
CA VAL A 67 -2.32 -4.77 2.44
C VAL A 67 -2.96 -5.60 3.54
N THR A 68 -3.45 -4.98 4.61
CA THR A 68 -4.19 -5.68 5.66
C THR A 68 -5.66 -5.84 5.30
N PRO A 69 -6.35 -6.85 5.80
CA PRO A 69 -7.81 -6.80 5.82
C PRO A 69 -8.31 -5.65 6.69
N PRO A 70 -9.52 -5.10 6.41
CA PRO A 70 -10.12 -4.09 7.25
C PRO A 70 -10.42 -4.64 8.65
N SER A 71 -10.16 -3.87 9.69
CA SER A 71 -10.51 -4.20 11.08
C SER A 71 -10.89 -2.95 11.86
N ALA A 72 -11.73 -3.12 12.88
CA ALA A 72 -12.04 -2.10 13.89
C ALA A 72 -11.02 -2.09 15.05
N SER A 73 -10.05 -3.02 15.07
CA SER A 73 -9.06 -3.18 16.13
C SER A 73 -7.66 -2.79 15.64
N ALA A 74 -7.05 -1.82 16.30
CA ALA A 74 -5.67 -1.42 16.03
C ALA A 74 -4.67 -2.56 16.34
N ASP A 75 -4.94 -3.36 17.37
CA ASP A 75 -4.10 -4.52 17.73
C ASP A 75 -4.16 -5.59 16.62
N GLU A 76 -5.34 -5.85 16.08
CA GLU A 76 -5.52 -6.79 14.97
C GLU A 76 -4.80 -6.30 13.70
N LEU A 77 -4.94 -5.02 13.35
CA LEU A 77 -4.23 -4.43 12.21
C LEU A 77 -2.72 -4.53 12.37
N SER A 78 -2.22 -4.24 13.58
CA SER A 78 -0.80 -4.35 13.91
C SER A 78 -0.31 -5.80 13.78
N ALA A 79 -1.08 -6.76 14.26
CA ALA A 79 -0.75 -8.18 14.15
C ALA A 79 -0.72 -8.65 12.69
N TRP A 80 -1.70 -8.23 11.88
CA TRP A 80 -1.71 -8.48 10.44
C TRP A 80 -0.48 -7.92 9.75
N LEU A 81 -0.19 -6.64 9.97
CA LEU A 81 0.96 -5.98 9.34
C LEU A 81 2.28 -6.63 9.74
N GLN A 82 2.43 -7.01 11.03
CA GLN A 82 3.59 -7.73 11.51
C GLN A 82 3.74 -9.11 10.84
N ALA A 83 2.64 -9.86 10.71
CA ALA A 83 2.65 -11.17 10.04
C ALA A 83 3.03 -11.04 8.56
N LEU A 84 2.48 -10.04 7.84
CA LEU A 84 2.81 -9.80 6.45
C LEU A 84 4.29 -9.43 6.26
N HIS A 85 4.86 -8.59 7.14
CA HIS A 85 6.29 -8.30 7.13
C HIS A 85 7.14 -9.55 7.35
N GLN A 86 6.77 -10.39 8.33
CA GLN A 86 7.51 -11.61 8.64
C GLN A 86 7.46 -12.61 7.48
N ILE A 87 6.30 -12.80 6.87
CA ILE A 87 6.12 -13.66 5.70
C ILE A 87 6.98 -13.14 4.54
N SER A 88 6.91 -11.84 4.26
CA SER A 88 7.67 -11.23 3.16
C SER A 88 9.18 -11.31 3.39
N ALA A 89 9.65 -11.02 4.60
CA ALA A 89 11.06 -11.12 4.95
C ALA A 89 11.60 -12.57 4.85
N THR A 90 10.74 -13.57 5.14
CA THR A 90 11.11 -14.97 4.99
C THR A 90 11.12 -15.40 3.52
N ALA A 91 10.17 -14.90 2.73
CA ALA A 91 10.03 -15.26 1.32
C ALA A 91 11.13 -14.64 0.43
N PHE A 92 11.60 -13.46 0.81
CA PHE A 92 12.71 -12.74 0.17
C PHE A 92 13.97 -12.80 1.04
N GLU A 93 14.42 -14.01 1.38
CA GLU A 93 15.51 -14.24 2.35
C GLU A 93 16.86 -13.57 1.98
N ASP A 94 17.05 -13.28 0.69
CA ASP A 94 18.24 -12.57 0.18
C ASP A 94 18.06 -11.04 0.14
N ASP A 95 16.86 -10.53 0.40
CA ASP A 95 16.54 -9.11 0.37
C ASP A 95 16.20 -8.58 1.78
N PHE A 96 16.45 -7.30 1.97
CA PHE A 96 15.98 -6.57 3.15
C PHE A 96 14.82 -5.65 2.78
N ILE A 97 13.85 -5.51 3.68
CA ILE A 97 12.75 -4.55 3.53
C ILE A 97 13.22 -3.20 4.07
N TRP A 98 13.31 -2.21 3.17
CA TRP A 98 13.77 -0.87 3.51
C TRP A 98 12.73 -0.13 4.37
N PRO A 99 13.09 0.35 5.57
CA PRO A 99 12.10 0.88 6.50
C PRO A 99 11.71 2.35 6.27
N SER A 100 12.48 3.07 5.44
CA SER A 100 12.24 4.50 5.19
C SER A 100 11.34 4.72 3.97
N SER A 101 10.57 5.79 4.02
CA SER A 101 9.75 6.26 2.88
C SER A 101 10.60 6.65 1.68
N MET A 102 11.72 7.32 1.91
CA MET A 102 12.66 7.72 0.85
C MET A 102 13.61 6.57 0.54
N PRO A 103 13.89 6.30 -0.75
CA PRO A 103 14.88 5.30 -1.13
C PRO A 103 16.26 5.67 -0.57
N GLY A 104 17.01 4.66 -0.13
CA GLY A 104 18.37 4.85 0.38
C GLY A 104 19.37 5.16 -0.73
N GLN A 105 19.28 4.39 -1.82
CA GLN A 105 20.07 4.58 -3.03
C GLN A 105 19.16 4.43 -4.25
N ILE A 106 19.36 5.32 -5.21
CA ILE A 106 18.72 5.23 -6.53
C ILE A 106 19.81 4.90 -7.53
N PRO A 107 19.71 3.81 -8.32
CA PRO A 107 20.73 3.44 -9.27
C PRO A 107 20.92 4.51 -10.34
N ASP A 108 22.16 4.78 -10.77
CA ASP A 108 22.44 5.73 -11.86
C ASP A 108 21.78 5.28 -13.18
N ASP A 109 21.79 3.99 -13.44
CA ASP A 109 21.05 3.39 -14.54
C ASP A 109 19.59 3.15 -14.12
N ARG A 110 18.68 3.99 -14.62
CA ARG A 110 17.24 3.93 -14.34
C ARG A 110 16.54 2.71 -14.95
N ASP A 111 17.17 1.97 -15.83
CA ASP A 111 16.62 0.73 -16.38
C ASP A 111 16.67 -0.43 -15.36
N GLN A 112 17.45 -0.28 -14.31
CA GLN A 112 17.41 -1.17 -13.15
C GLN A 112 16.14 -1.04 -12.34
N ILE A 113 15.43 0.09 -12.43
CA ILE A 113 14.09 0.27 -11.83
C ILE A 113 13.06 -0.30 -12.80
N LYS A 114 12.63 -1.51 -12.52
CA LYS A 114 11.65 -2.23 -13.34
C LYS A 114 10.23 -1.90 -12.86
N ILE A 115 9.36 -1.56 -13.80
CA ILE A 115 7.92 -1.43 -13.51
C ILE A 115 7.39 -2.81 -13.09
N ALA A 116 6.48 -2.84 -12.13
CA ALA A 116 5.80 -4.05 -11.69
C ALA A 116 5.20 -4.82 -12.88
N GLN A 117 5.36 -6.14 -12.87
CA GLN A 117 4.84 -7.00 -13.92
C GLN A 117 3.34 -7.24 -13.70
N LEU A 118 2.53 -6.54 -14.47
CA LEU A 118 1.08 -6.56 -14.38
C LEU A 118 0.50 -7.33 -15.56
N GLU A 119 -0.53 -8.13 -15.31
CA GLU A 119 -1.26 -8.82 -16.38
C GLU A 119 -2.24 -7.89 -17.11
N ASP A 120 -2.79 -6.88 -16.39
CA ASP A 120 -3.67 -5.90 -17.00
C ASP A 120 -2.86 -4.87 -17.79
N PRO A 121 -3.03 -4.79 -19.12
CA PRO A 121 -2.35 -3.80 -19.93
C PRO A 121 -2.72 -2.36 -19.57
N ILE A 122 -3.91 -2.12 -19.03
CA ILE A 122 -4.36 -0.77 -18.64
C ILE A 122 -3.53 -0.30 -17.42
N GLU A 123 -3.38 -1.15 -16.42
CA GLU A 123 -2.57 -0.84 -15.25
C GLU A 123 -1.09 -0.65 -15.61
N TYR A 124 -0.55 -1.50 -16.49
CA TYR A 124 0.83 -1.35 -16.97
C TYR A 124 1.02 -0.04 -17.74
N ASN A 125 0.12 0.28 -18.69
CA ASN A 125 0.19 1.51 -19.47
C ASN A 125 0.06 2.76 -18.59
N TYR A 126 -0.74 2.71 -17.53
CA TYR A 126 -0.84 3.79 -16.57
C TYR A 126 0.51 4.05 -15.88
N ARG A 127 1.19 3.00 -15.41
CA ARG A 127 2.51 3.11 -14.80
C ARG A 127 3.58 3.58 -15.79
N ALA A 128 3.54 3.11 -17.01
CA ALA A 128 4.42 3.59 -18.08
C ALA A 128 4.21 5.08 -18.34
N HIS A 129 2.97 5.57 -18.35
CA HIS A 129 2.66 6.99 -18.48
C HIS A 129 3.19 7.82 -17.28
N LEU A 130 3.15 7.28 -16.06
CA LEU A 130 3.75 7.94 -14.91
C LEU A 130 5.27 8.09 -15.07
N VAL A 131 5.96 7.09 -15.63
CA VAL A 131 7.39 7.18 -15.96
C VAL A 131 7.66 8.31 -16.94
N ASP A 132 6.91 8.36 -18.02
CA ASP A 132 7.08 9.38 -19.07
C ASP A 132 6.84 10.81 -18.54
N THR A 133 5.93 10.93 -17.57
CA THR A 133 5.52 12.25 -17.04
C THR A 133 6.41 12.71 -15.89
N TYR A 134 6.74 11.83 -14.95
CA TYR A 134 7.38 12.19 -13.68
C TYR A 134 8.74 11.53 -13.46
N GLY A 135 9.11 10.57 -14.30
CA GLY A 135 10.31 9.74 -14.10
C GLY A 135 10.09 8.61 -13.09
N LYS A 136 11.05 7.69 -13.01
CA LYS A 136 10.98 6.52 -12.14
C LYS A 136 11.30 6.83 -10.67
N ASP A 137 12.14 7.82 -10.41
CA ASP A 137 12.70 8.10 -9.08
C ASP A 137 11.62 8.49 -8.06
N VAL A 138 10.69 9.36 -8.47
CA VAL A 138 9.58 9.85 -7.62
C VAL A 138 8.64 8.71 -7.24
N GLN A 139 8.52 7.70 -8.10
CA GLN A 139 7.64 6.57 -7.90
C GLN A 139 8.17 5.57 -6.85
N LEU A 140 9.44 5.70 -6.45
CA LEU A 140 10.05 4.85 -5.42
C LEU A 140 9.78 5.34 -3.99
N ILE A 141 9.12 6.48 -3.83
CA ILE A 141 8.71 6.97 -2.52
C ILE A 141 7.63 6.04 -1.99
N SER A 142 7.85 5.50 -0.80
CA SER A 142 6.97 4.52 -0.18
C SER A 142 6.17 5.15 0.95
N GLY A 143 4.89 4.85 1.02
CA GLY A 143 3.94 5.40 1.97
C GLY A 143 3.36 4.38 2.94
N ILE A 144 2.57 4.89 3.87
CA ILE A 144 1.61 4.11 4.66
C ILE A 144 0.25 4.77 4.48
N HIS A 145 -0.68 4.05 3.89
CA HIS A 145 -2.04 4.51 3.66
C HIS A 145 -2.99 3.91 4.69
N PHE A 146 -3.89 4.72 5.19
CA PHE A 146 -4.96 4.30 6.08
C PHE A 146 -6.29 4.47 5.36
N ASN A 147 -6.92 3.36 5.01
CA ASN A 147 -8.20 3.32 4.31
C ASN A 147 -9.32 3.18 5.34
N LEU A 148 -10.09 4.25 5.54
CA LEU A 148 -11.19 4.27 6.48
C LEU A 148 -12.50 3.93 5.76
N GLU A 149 -13.15 2.85 6.18
CA GLU A 149 -14.52 2.53 5.80
C GLU A 149 -15.48 2.98 6.91
N LEU A 150 -16.28 3.99 6.62
CA LEU A 150 -17.27 4.47 7.57
C LEU A 150 -18.40 3.45 7.75
N ASN A 151 -18.90 3.34 8.98
CA ASN A 151 -20.06 2.50 9.28
C ASN A 151 -21.23 2.84 8.34
N PRO A 152 -21.80 1.86 7.62
CA PRO A 152 -22.91 2.12 6.70
C PRO A 152 -24.14 2.76 7.33
N LYS A 153 -24.36 2.59 8.64
CA LYS A 153 -25.46 3.25 9.35
C LYS A 153 -25.24 4.76 9.42
N LEU A 154 -24.00 5.19 9.76
CA LEU A 154 -23.62 6.59 9.78
C LEU A 154 -23.84 7.24 8.40
N VAL A 155 -23.38 6.59 7.34
CA VAL A 155 -23.55 7.09 5.97
C VAL A 155 -25.03 7.22 5.61
N LYS A 156 -25.84 6.19 5.91
CA LYS A 156 -27.28 6.21 5.61
C LYS A 156 -28.04 7.28 6.39
N SER A 157 -27.76 7.45 7.68
CA SER A 157 -28.41 8.46 8.52
C SER A 157 -28.16 9.88 8.01
N ARG A 158 -26.91 10.13 7.55
CA ARG A 158 -26.51 11.44 7.04
C ARG A 158 -26.99 11.71 5.62
N CYS A 159 -26.96 10.73 4.73
CA CYS A 159 -27.53 10.90 3.38
C CYS A 159 -29.04 11.13 3.41
N ALA A 160 -29.74 10.51 4.35
CA ALA A 160 -31.21 10.74 4.50
C ALA A 160 -31.55 12.15 5.01
N SER A 161 -30.66 12.83 5.72
CA SER A 161 -30.82 14.20 6.19
C SER A 161 -30.54 15.28 5.11
N TRP A 162 -30.07 14.89 3.94
CA TRP A 162 -29.71 15.79 2.83
C TRP A 162 -30.76 15.80 1.69
N GLY A 163 -31.84 15.05 1.82
CA GLY A 163 -33.01 15.05 0.94
C GLY A 163 -34.15 15.84 1.58
#